data_351ed42add2121699527f2f4a4d3055a
#
_entry.id   351ed42add2121699527f2f4a4d3055a
#
_cell.length_a   1.000
_cell.length_b   1.000
_cell.length_c   1.000
_cell.angle_alpha   90.00
_cell.angle_beta   90.00
_cell.angle_gamma   90.00
#
_symmetry.space_group_name_H-M   'P 1'
#
loop_
_entity.id
_entity.type
_entity.pdbx_description
1 polymer ?
#
loop_
_entity_poly.entity_id
_entity_poly.type
_entity_poly.pdbx_seq_one_letter_code
_entity_poly.pdbx_strand_id
1 'polypeptide(L)'
;MTSLILHHYPMSPFSQKIRSMLGYANVHWLSVITREMPPRPLLEQLTGGYRKIPVAQVGADIFCDTRTIAAEIARMAGRPELALENCSSDAQAYVKKVDLKVFFACLTVSGTGTLLRKVRESMSLMDILRFAWDRINIGRTASVRAVPPRKARAYVQAHLADVEQRLEKDFLYGTQPTHADFSTWHSLWFVRELAESPLVNDYPRTMAWMDRMKAFGEGHPQPLSAEQALDIARNATPRAIPPEFTHDPMVGKAVTIAPSD
;
A
#
# COMPACT_ATOMS: atom_id res chain seq x y z
N MET A 1 -14.50 16.65 -12.23
CA MET A 1 -13.74 16.24 -11.02
C MET A 1 -12.37 15.77 -11.45
N THR A 2 -11.32 16.20 -10.78
CA THR A 2 -9.95 15.77 -11.11
C THR A 2 -9.79 14.29 -10.72
N SER A 3 -9.35 13.45 -11.66
CA SER A 3 -9.16 12.01 -11.40
C SER A 3 -7.95 11.76 -10.52
N LEU A 4 -8.02 10.75 -9.66
CA LEU A 4 -6.86 10.26 -8.92
C LEU A 4 -5.92 9.54 -9.87
N ILE A 5 -4.64 9.89 -9.86
CA ILE A 5 -3.55 9.21 -10.57
C ILE A 5 -2.77 8.40 -9.53
N LEU A 6 -2.55 7.11 -9.80
CA LEU A 6 -1.76 6.25 -8.92
C LEU A 6 -0.47 5.82 -9.62
N HIS A 7 0.66 6.20 -9.06
CA HIS A 7 1.99 5.72 -9.45
C HIS A 7 2.29 4.44 -8.69
N HIS A 8 2.36 3.31 -9.39
CA HIS A 8 2.45 2.00 -8.77
C HIS A 8 3.14 0.96 -9.67
N TYR A 9 3.36 -0.24 -9.13
CA TYR A 9 3.72 -1.40 -9.94
C TYR A 9 2.92 -2.64 -9.50
N PRO A 10 2.66 -3.62 -10.41
CA PRO A 10 1.70 -4.70 -10.18
C PRO A 10 1.97 -5.56 -8.95
N MET A 11 3.24 -5.95 -8.72
CA MET A 11 3.62 -6.85 -7.64
C MET A 11 3.82 -6.15 -6.28
N SER A 12 3.55 -4.84 -6.17
CA SER A 12 3.66 -4.11 -4.92
C SER A 12 2.49 -4.41 -3.98
N PRO A 13 2.72 -5.00 -2.79
CA PRO A 13 1.64 -5.24 -1.82
C PRO A 13 0.96 -3.97 -1.36
N PHE A 14 1.73 -2.92 -1.07
CA PHE A 14 1.17 -1.62 -0.68
C PHE A 14 0.37 -0.95 -1.81
N SER A 15 0.79 -1.16 -3.06
CA SER A 15 -0.04 -0.72 -4.20
C SER A 15 -1.31 -1.55 -4.29
N GLN A 16 -1.26 -2.86 -3.99
CA GLN A 16 -2.45 -3.71 -3.94
C GLN A 16 -3.44 -3.25 -2.87
N LYS A 17 -2.97 -2.81 -1.68
CA LYS A 17 -3.79 -2.19 -0.65
C LYS A 17 -4.62 -1.04 -1.24
N ILE A 18 -3.97 -0.12 -1.92
CA ILE A 18 -4.62 1.06 -2.51
C ILE A 18 -5.53 0.70 -3.69
N ARG A 19 -5.08 -0.18 -4.59
CA ARG A 19 -5.94 -0.64 -5.71
C ARG A 19 -7.23 -1.30 -5.22
N SER A 20 -7.14 -2.14 -4.18
CA SER A 20 -8.33 -2.76 -3.57
C SER A 20 -9.25 -1.73 -2.89
N MET A 21 -8.71 -0.66 -2.29
CA MET A 21 -9.52 0.45 -1.78
C MET A 21 -10.24 1.20 -2.92
N LEU A 22 -9.56 1.42 -4.04
CA LEU A 22 -10.17 2.01 -5.24
C LEU A 22 -11.25 1.10 -5.82
N GLY A 23 -11.06 -0.23 -5.77
CA GLY A 23 -12.05 -1.23 -6.13
C GLY A 23 -13.30 -1.16 -5.26
N TYR A 24 -13.13 -1.23 -3.95
CA TYR A 24 -14.24 -1.11 -2.99
C TYR A 24 -15.00 0.20 -3.13
N ALA A 25 -14.30 1.30 -3.35
CA ALA A 25 -14.89 2.61 -3.55
C ALA A 25 -15.48 2.82 -4.97
N ASN A 26 -15.30 1.85 -5.87
CA ASN A 26 -15.74 1.88 -7.26
C ASN A 26 -15.28 3.14 -8.03
N VAL A 27 -14.01 3.50 -7.88
CA VAL A 27 -13.42 4.74 -8.40
C VAL A 27 -12.86 4.54 -9.81
N HIS A 28 -13.09 5.51 -10.69
CA HIS A 28 -12.33 5.69 -11.94
C HIS A 28 -11.01 6.40 -11.62
N TRP A 29 -9.89 5.82 -12.02
CA TRP A 29 -8.56 6.35 -11.71
C TRP A 29 -7.56 6.14 -12.85
N LEU A 30 -6.47 6.89 -12.84
CA LEU A 30 -5.42 6.84 -13.85
C LEU A 30 -4.22 6.07 -13.32
N SER A 31 -3.77 5.09 -14.08
CA SER A 31 -2.72 4.14 -13.72
C SER A 31 -1.40 4.53 -14.39
N VAL A 32 -0.41 4.92 -13.59
CA VAL A 32 0.96 5.17 -14.03
C VAL A 32 1.85 4.04 -13.51
N ILE A 33 2.26 3.17 -14.40
CA ILE A 33 3.19 2.08 -14.04
C ILE A 33 4.59 2.65 -13.85
N THR A 34 5.19 2.39 -12.68
CA THR A 34 6.55 2.78 -12.34
C THR A 34 7.47 1.57 -12.21
N ARG A 35 8.77 1.80 -12.21
CA ARG A 35 9.75 0.77 -11.88
C ARG A 35 9.63 0.35 -10.40
N GLU A 36 9.99 -0.90 -10.10
CA GLU A 36 9.94 -1.49 -8.76
C GLU A 36 10.91 -0.81 -7.77
N MET A 37 11.97 -0.21 -8.30
CA MET A 37 13.00 0.51 -7.53
C MET A 37 13.48 1.77 -8.25
N PRO A 38 14.08 2.72 -7.52
CA PRO A 38 14.75 3.87 -8.13
C PRO A 38 15.85 3.47 -9.13
N PRO A 39 16.20 4.35 -10.09
CA PRO A 39 15.73 5.72 -10.23
C PRO A 39 14.35 5.80 -10.91
N ARG A 40 13.55 6.79 -10.51
CA ARG A 40 12.23 7.14 -11.08
C ARG A 40 12.19 8.64 -11.39
N PRO A 41 12.95 9.11 -12.40
CA PRO A 41 13.27 10.53 -12.56
C PRO A 41 12.04 11.43 -12.72
N LEU A 42 10.96 10.96 -13.36
CA LEU A 42 9.72 11.74 -13.49
C LEU A 42 8.95 11.80 -12.18
N LEU A 43 8.86 10.69 -11.45
CA LEU A 43 8.20 10.66 -10.13
C LEU A 43 8.99 11.46 -9.09
N GLU A 44 10.31 11.45 -9.17
CA GLU A 44 11.18 12.22 -8.27
C GLU A 44 10.93 13.73 -8.38
N GLN A 45 10.59 14.24 -9.57
CA GLN A 45 10.18 15.64 -9.74
C GLN A 45 8.89 15.99 -9.03
N LEU A 46 7.96 15.03 -8.89
CA LEU A 46 6.69 15.20 -8.18
C LEU A 46 6.83 15.09 -6.66
N THR A 47 7.78 14.27 -6.21
CA THR A 47 7.84 13.84 -4.80
C THR A 47 9.03 14.37 -4.02
N GLY A 48 9.93 15.12 -4.67
CA GLY A 48 11.16 15.58 -4.02
C GLY A 48 12.10 14.44 -3.59
N GLY A 49 12.02 13.26 -4.26
CA GLY A 49 12.89 12.13 -3.98
C GLY A 49 12.28 11.07 -3.07
N TYR A 50 10.99 11.15 -2.72
CA TYR A 50 10.32 10.08 -1.97
C TYR A 50 10.37 8.76 -2.73
N ARG A 51 11.00 7.75 -2.12
CA ARG A 51 11.36 6.50 -2.81
C ARG A 51 10.31 5.39 -2.73
N LYS A 52 9.35 5.47 -1.81
CA LYS A 52 8.37 4.40 -1.58
C LYS A 52 7.23 4.48 -2.61
N ILE A 53 6.59 3.35 -2.89
CA ILE A 53 5.43 3.18 -3.78
C ILE A 53 4.33 2.47 -2.98
N PRO A 54 3.05 2.84 -3.16
CA PRO A 54 2.51 3.78 -4.17
C PRO A 54 2.61 5.26 -3.79
N VAL A 55 2.46 6.12 -4.80
CA VAL A 55 2.24 7.56 -4.67
C VAL A 55 0.95 7.89 -5.41
N ALA A 56 0.08 8.71 -4.82
CA ALA A 56 -1.10 9.23 -5.50
C ALA A 56 -0.95 10.70 -5.84
N GLN A 57 -1.65 11.13 -6.88
CA GLN A 57 -1.67 12.50 -7.38
C GLN A 57 -3.11 12.91 -7.69
N VAL A 58 -3.50 14.13 -7.33
CA VAL A 58 -4.77 14.75 -7.72
C VAL A 58 -4.48 16.17 -8.20
N GLY A 59 -4.39 16.37 -9.51
CA GLY A 59 -3.90 17.63 -10.07
C GLY A 59 -2.45 17.87 -9.67
N ALA A 60 -2.18 18.97 -8.96
CA ALA A 60 -0.86 19.33 -8.44
C ALA A 60 -0.58 18.76 -7.02
N ASP A 61 -1.58 18.18 -6.36
CA ASP A 61 -1.42 17.64 -5.02
C ASP A 61 -0.87 16.22 -5.07
N ILE A 62 0.20 15.97 -4.30
CA ILE A 62 0.91 14.69 -4.25
C ILE A 62 0.77 14.06 -2.86
N PHE A 63 0.36 12.81 -2.82
CA PHE A 63 0.13 12.05 -1.60
C PHE A 63 1.16 10.92 -1.52
N CYS A 64 2.05 11.03 -0.55
CA CYS A 64 3.03 10.01 -0.21
C CYS A 64 2.55 9.25 1.03
N ASP A 65 2.80 7.92 1.07
CA ASP A 65 2.32 6.98 2.06
C ASP A 65 0.85 6.53 1.89
N THR A 66 0.63 5.24 2.12
CA THR A 66 -0.70 4.62 1.91
C THR A 66 -1.78 5.14 2.85
N ARG A 67 -1.41 5.67 4.01
CA ARG A 67 -2.35 6.30 4.96
C ARG A 67 -2.94 7.58 4.38
N THR A 68 -2.09 8.48 3.87
CA THR A 68 -2.54 9.72 3.24
C THR A 68 -3.33 9.48 1.96
N ILE A 69 -2.91 8.49 1.17
CA ILE A 69 -3.62 8.07 -0.05
C ILE A 69 -5.02 7.52 0.31
N ALA A 70 -5.11 6.67 1.33
CA ALA A 70 -6.38 6.12 1.79
C ALA A 70 -7.34 7.21 2.30
N ALA A 71 -6.83 8.20 3.04
CA ALA A 71 -7.61 9.35 3.49
C ALA A 71 -8.14 10.17 2.31
N GLU A 72 -7.33 10.36 1.27
CA GLU A 72 -7.77 11.07 0.06
C GLU A 72 -8.83 10.26 -0.72
N ILE A 73 -8.69 8.95 -0.86
CA ILE A 73 -9.71 8.08 -1.45
C ILE A 73 -11.02 8.15 -0.63
N ALA A 74 -10.92 8.08 0.71
CA ALA A 74 -12.05 8.21 1.61
C ALA A 74 -12.84 9.51 1.37
N ARG A 75 -12.10 10.63 1.26
CA ARG A 75 -12.69 11.96 0.99
C ARG A 75 -13.33 12.03 -0.39
N MET A 76 -12.65 11.56 -1.44
CA MET A 76 -13.14 11.62 -2.83
C MET A 76 -14.37 10.74 -3.06
N ALA A 77 -14.41 9.57 -2.45
CA ALA A 77 -15.45 8.58 -2.64
C ALA A 77 -16.59 8.65 -1.59
N GLY A 78 -16.48 9.52 -0.58
CA GLY A 78 -17.44 9.54 0.53
C GLY A 78 -17.44 8.25 1.35
N ARG A 79 -16.26 7.61 1.53
CA ARG A 79 -16.06 6.35 2.23
C ARG A 79 -15.17 6.55 3.47
N PRO A 80 -15.69 7.16 4.54
CA PRO A 80 -14.89 7.53 5.71
C PRO A 80 -14.19 6.34 6.39
N GLU A 81 -14.73 5.14 6.27
CA GLU A 81 -14.16 3.89 6.82
C GLU A 81 -12.80 3.50 6.22
N LEU A 82 -12.43 4.07 5.07
CA LEU A 82 -11.12 3.86 4.45
C LEU A 82 -10.01 4.69 5.09
N ALA A 83 -10.34 5.82 5.73
CA ALA A 83 -9.37 6.64 6.44
C ALA A 83 -9.03 6.03 7.81
N LEU A 84 -7.75 5.81 8.08
CA LEU A 84 -7.28 5.20 9.33
C LEU A 84 -7.68 6.02 10.57
N GLU A 85 -7.72 7.34 10.42
CA GLU A 85 -8.09 8.30 11.47
C GLU A 85 -9.51 8.10 11.99
N ASN A 86 -10.40 7.58 11.16
CA ASN A 86 -11.80 7.32 11.50
C ASN A 86 -12.02 5.92 12.10
N CYS A 87 -11.00 5.09 12.13
CA CYS A 87 -11.06 3.78 12.76
C CYS A 87 -10.89 3.89 14.28
N SER A 88 -11.40 2.89 15.01
CA SER A 88 -11.19 2.79 16.46
C SER A 88 -9.70 2.72 16.82
N SER A 89 -9.36 3.10 18.05
CA SER A 89 -7.97 3.04 18.55
C SER A 89 -7.38 1.62 18.48
N ASP A 90 -8.20 0.58 18.72
CA ASP A 90 -7.80 -0.83 18.56
C ASP A 90 -7.47 -1.14 17.10
N ALA A 91 -8.32 -0.72 16.16
CA ALA A 91 -8.07 -0.91 14.72
C ALA A 91 -6.79 -0.16 14.26
N GLN A 92 -6.55 1.05 14.76
CA GLN A 92 -5.33 1.80 14.44
C GLN A 92 -4.07 1.09 14.97
N ALA A 93 -4.11 0.59 16.21
CA ALA A 93 -3.01 -0.19 16.79
C ALA A 93 -2.78 -1.51 16.03
N TYR A 94 -3.86 -2.18 15.64
CA TYR A 94 -3.82 -3.39 14.83
C TYR A 94 -3.16 -3.12 13.46
N VAL A 95 -3.59 -2.08 12.74
CA VAL A 95 -3.03 -1.67 11.44
C VAL A 95 -1.53 -1.40 11.55
N LYS A 96 -1.10 -0.66 12.57
CA LYS A 96 0.34 -0.40 12.81
C LYS A 96 1.14 -1.69 12.97
N LYS A 97 0.60 -2.70 13.66
CA LYS A 97 1.23 -4.02 13.80
C LYS A 97 1.28 -4.74 12.46
N VAL A 98 0.18 -4.71 11.69
CA VAL A 98 0.03 -5.45 10.43
C VAL A 98 0.92 -4.85 9.35
N ASP A 99 0.86 -3.55 9.10
CA ASP A 99 1.63 -2.87 8.04
C ASP A 99 3.15 -2.94 8.26
N LEU A 100 3.59 -3.28 9.46
CA LEU A 100 5.02 -3.42 9.79
C LEU A 100 5.39 -4.88 10.03
N LYS A 101 5.17 -5.38 11.25
CA LYS A 101 5.71 -6.68 11.69
C LYS A 101 5.12 -7.86 10.93
N VAL A 102 3.79 -7.88 10.74
CA VAL A 102 3.11 -8.96 10.02
C VAL A 102 3.53 -8.96 8.56
N PHE A 103 3.52 -7.80 7.92
CA PHE A 103 3.93 -7.65 6.53
C PHE A 103 5.34 -8.22 6.28
N PHE A 104 6.33 -7.85 7.08
CA PHE A 104 7.70 -8.40 6.94
C PHE A 104 7.77 -9.90 7.21
N ALA A 105 6.97 -10.42 8.14
CA ALA A 105 6.88 -11.86 8.36
C ALA A 105 6.26 -12.58 7.15
N CYS A 106 5.20 -12.02 6.56
CA CYS A 106 4.58 -12.51 5.32
C CYS A 106 5.57 -12.53 4.16
N LEU A 107 6.35 -11.46 3.95
CA LEU A 107 7.41 -11.44 2.93
C LEU A 107 8.41 -12.59 3.14
N THR A 108 8.82 -12.80 4.41
CA THR A 108 9.81 -13.83 4.75
C THR A 108 9.31 -15.24 4.44
N VAL A 109 8.03 -15.56 4.69
CA VAL A 109 7.46 -16.89 4.43
C VAL A 109 7.04 -17.11 2.98
N SER A 110 7.00 -16.05 2.18
CA SER A 110 6.58 -16.08 0.78
C SER A 110 7.68 -16.46 -0.20
N GLY A 111 8.86 -16.85 0.28
CA GLY A 111 9.98 -17.30 -0.56
C GLY A 111 9.70 -18.65 -1.25
N THR A 112 8.64 -18.73 -2.07
CA THR A 112 8.23 -19.92 -2.81
C THR A 112 8.86 -19.96 -4.20
N GLY A 113 8.93 -21.18 -4.78
CA GLY A 113 9.37 -21.33 -6.17
C GLY A 113 8.48 -20.59 -7.16
N THR A 114 7.17 -20.51 -6.86
CA THR A 114 6.20 -19.76 -7.69
C THR A 114 6.50 -18.27 -7.69
N LEU A 115 6.73 -17.67 -6.52
CA LEU A 115 7.08 -16.25 -6.44
C LEU A 115 8.39 -15.97 -7.18
N LEU A 116 9.40 -16.82 -7.00
CA LEU A 116 10.69 -16.67 -7.67
C LEU A 116 10.54 -16.72 -9.20
N ARG A 117 9.69 -17.63 -9.71
CA ARG A 117 9.36 -17.69 -11.13
C ARG A 117 8.70 -16.40 -11.61
N LYS A 118 7.64 -15.92 -10.94
CA LYS A 118 6.95 -14.66 -11.30
C LYS A 118 7.90 -13.45 -11.30
N VAL A 119 8.82 -13.37 -10.32
CA VAL A 119 9.85 -12.31 -10.28
C VAL A 119 10.79 -12.41 -11.48
N ARG A 120 11.23 -13.63 -11.86
CA ARG A 120 12.10 -13.83 -13.03
C ARG A 120 11.41 -13.54 -14.36
N GLU A 121 10.10 -13.74 -14.45
CA GLU A 121 9.30 -13.39 -15.63
C GLU A 121 9.06 -11.88 -15.75
N SER A 122 9.04 -11.14 -14.64
CA SER A 122 8.74 -9.71 -14.61
C SER A 122 9.99 -8.82 -14.62
N MET A 123 11.17 -9.32 -14.24
CA MET A 123 12.38 -8.53 -14.06
C MET A 123 13.59 -9.22 -14.71
N SER A 124 14.52 -8.39 -15.25
CA SER A 124 15.82 -8.92 -15.71
C SER A 124 16.65 -9.42 -14.52
N LEU A 125 17.59 -10.36 -14.78
CA LEU A 125 18.50 -10.85 -13.73
C LEU A 125 19.27 -9.71 -13.05
N MET A 126 19.69 -8.68 -13.81
CA MET A 126 20.38 -7.53 -13.27
C MET A 126 19.47 -6.70 -12.35
N ASP A 127 18.21 -6.54 -12.72
CA ASP A 127 17.24 -5.81 -11.88
C ASP A 127 16.88 -6.60 -10.61
N ILE A 128 16.83 -7.93 -10.67
CA ILE A 128 16.67 -8.80 -9.49
C ILE A 128 17.85 -8.59 -8.52
N LEU A 129 19.10 -8.58 -9.01
CA LEU A 129 20.27 -8.34 -8.18
C LEU A 129 20.26 -6.94 -7.55
N ARG A 130 19.91 -5.92 -8.33
CA ARG A 130 19.74 -4.54 -7.85
C ARG A 130 18.63 -4.44 -6.81
N PHE A 131 17.50 -5.10 -7.06
CA PHE A 131 16.37 -5.15 -6.12
C PHE A 131 16.76 -5.81 -4.80
N ALA A 132 17.45 -6.95 -4.85
CA ALA A 132 17.94 -7.63 -3.66
C ALA A 132 18.91 -6.76 -2.86
N TRP A 133 19.88 -6.13 -3.54
CA TRP A 133 20.80 -5.18 -2.91
C TRP A 133 20.09 -3.99 -2.27
N ASP A 134 19.13 -3.40 -2.95
CA ASP A 134 18.30 -2.30 -2.45
C ASP A 134 17.54 -2.71 -1.18
N ARG A 135 16.94 -3.92 -1.16
CA ARG A 135 16.23 -4.44 0.03
C ARG A 135 17.16 -4.69 1.21
N ILE A 136 18.37 -5.20 0.97
CA ILE A 136 19.38 -5.38 2.01
C ILE A 136 19.78 -4.02 2.62
N ASN A 137 20.00 -3.01 1.79
CA ASN A 137 20.37 -1.68 2.27
C ASN A 137 19.24 -1.03 3.08
N ILE A 138 17.98 -1.13 2.63
CA ILE A 138 16.82 -0.68 3.42
C ILE A 138 16.77 -1.43 4.76
N GLY A 139 16.97 -2.75 4.76
CA GLY A 139 16.93 -3.55 5.99
C GLY A 139 18.03 -3.19 7.00
N ARG A 140 19.17 -2.63 6.53
CA ARG A 140 20.27 -2.17 7.39
C ARG A 140 19.97 -0.83 8.08
N THR A 141 19.21 0.03 7.43
CA THR A 141 18.86 1.37 7.93
C THR A 141 17.48 1.42 8.59
N ALA A 142 16.67 0.37 8.43
CA ALA A 142 15.32 0.32 8.96
C ALA A 142 15.29 0.38 10.51
N SER A 143 14.50 1.30 11.05
CA SER A 143 14.24 1.43 12.49
C SER A 143 13.42 0.25 13.06
N VAL A 144 12.68 -0.46 12.20
CA VAL A 144 11.87 -1.62 12.59
C VAL A 144 12.63 -2.91 12.27
N ARG A 145 12.94 -3.69 13.32
CA ARG A 145 13.54 -5.01 13.13
C ARG A 145 12.52 -6.00 12.57
N ALA A 146 12.86 -6.60 11.43
CA ALA A 146 12.10 -7.71 10.86
C ALA A 146 12.04 -8.90 11.82
N VAL A 147 10.95 -9.68 11.72
CA VAL A 147 10.84 -10.95 12.46
C VAL A 147 11.93 -11.91 11.94
N PRO A 148 12.73 -12.54 12.82
CA PRO A 148 13.75 -13.50 12.38
C PRO A 148 13.13 -14.62 11.52
N PRO A 149 13.77 -15.05 10.42
CA PRO A 149 13.22 -16.04 9.49
C PRO A 149 12.72 -17.32 10.17
N ARG A 150 13.46 -17.82 11.17
CA ARG A 150 13.07 -19.01 11.95
C ARG A 150 11.75 -18.85 12.74
N LYS A 151 11.34 -17.61 13.04
CA LYS A 151 10.11 -17.29 13.78
C LYS A 151 8.99 -16.78 12.87
N ALA A 152 9.31 -16.42 11.62
CA ALA A 152 8.37 -15.77 10.72
C ALA A 152 7.14 -16.64 10.45
N ARG A 153 7.31 -17.96 10.22
CA ARG A 153 6.20 -18.88 9.98
C ARG A 153 5.23 -18.93 11.16
N ALA A 154 5.74 -19.13 12.37
CA ALA A 154 4.90 -19.16 13.57
C ALA A 154 4.21 -17.82 13.82
N TYR A 155 4.88 -16.71 13.49
CA TYR A 155 4.31 -15.37 13.61
C TYR A 155 3.15 -15.14 12.63
N VAL A 156 3.29 -15.60 11.37
CA VAL A 156 2.20 -15.54 10.37
C VAL A 156 1.04 -16.45 10.77
N GLN A 157 1.32 -17.67 11.26
CA GLN A 157 0.27 -18.58 11.75
C GLN A 157 -0.50 -18.00 12.94
N ALA A 158 0.19 -17.35 13.89
CA ALA A 158 -0.47 -16.66 15.00
C ALA A 158 -1.33 -15.48 14.52
N HIS A 159 -0.87 -14.76 13.47
CA HIS A 159 -1.67 -13.71 12.85
C HIS A 159 -2.90 -14.27 12.13
N LEU A 160 -2.76 -15.35 11.38
CA LEU A 160 -3.88 -16.02 10.72
C LEU A 160 -4.93 -16.51 11.74
N ALA A 161 -4.49 -17.06 12.87
CA ALA A 161 -5.39 -17.45 13.94
C ALA A 161 -6.15 -16.25 14.57
N ASP A 162 -5.46 -15.10 14.73
CA ASP A 162 -6.09 -13.84 15.19
C ASP A 162 -7.12 -13.32 14.16
N VAL A 163 -6.78 -13.35 12.87
CA VAL A 163 -7.71 -12.97 11.78
C VAL A 163 -8.93 -13.90 11.77
N GLU A 164 -8.72 -15.22 11.86
CA GLU A 164 -9.78 -16.23 11.88
C GLU A 164 -10.77 -16.01 13.04
N GLN A 165 -10.25 -15.63 14.22
CA GLN A 165 -11.08 -15.31 15.39
C GLN A 165 -11.83 -13.99 15.23
N ARG A 166 -11.22 -12.95 14.66
CA ARG A 166 -11.86 -11.64 14.45
C ARG A 166 -12.99 -11.68 13.43
N LEU A 167 -12.97 -12.63 12.52
CA LEU A 167 -13.97 -12.79 11.45
C LEU A 167 -15.25 -13.49 11.99
N GLU A 168 -15.87 -12.89 13.00
CA GLU A 168 -17.21 -13.27 13.47
C GLU A 168 -18.30 -12.75 12.52
N LYS A 169 -18.01 -11.68 11.78
CA LYS A 169 -18.84 -11.07 10.73
C LYS A 169 -18.09 -11.10 9.40
N ASP A 170 -18.61 -10.40 8.42
CA ASP A 170 -18.04 -10.39 7.07
C ASP A 170 -16.63 -9.80 7.00
N PHE A 171 -16.29 -8.86 7.89
CA PHE A 171 -15.00 -8.16 7.94
C PHE A 171 -14.46 -8.07 9.37
N LEU A 172 -13.18 -7.71 9.51
CA LEU A 172 -12.44 -7.75 10.77
C LEU A 172 -13.06 -6.92 11.90
N TYR A 173 -13.74 -5.84 11.55
CA TYR A 173 -14.36 -4.92 12.52
C TYR A 173 -15.87 -4.74 12.28
N GLY A 174 -16.52 -5.66 11.60
CA GLY A 174 -17.98 -5.60 11.42
C GLY A 174 -18.48 -6.14 10.10
N THR A 175 -19.58 -5.55 9.63
CA THR A 175 -20.26 -5.96 8.38
C THR A 175 -19.75 -5.19 7.14
N GLN A 176 -18.90 -4.19 7.34
CA GLN A 176 -18.28 -3.42 6.26
C GLN A 176 -16.76 -3.43 6.41
N PRO A 177 -16.00 -3.43 5.30
CA PRO A 177 -14.56 -3.38 5.36
C PRO A 177 -14.09 -2.02 5.86
N THR A 178 -13.01 -2.01 6.61
CA THR A 178 -12.36 -0.82 7.12
C THR A 178 -10.90 -0.78 6.64
N HIS A 179 -10.18 0.29 6.93
CA HIS A 179 -8.74 0.38 6.66
C HIS A 179 -7.97 -0.86 7.15
N ALA A 180 -8.40 -1.46 8.27
CA ALA A 180 -7.76 -2.66 8.84
C ALA A 180 -7.86 -3.89 7.92
N ASP A 181 -8.99 -4.04 7.22
CA ASP A 181 -9.18 -5.12 6.25
C ASP A 181 -8.20 -4.99 5.09
N PHE A 182 -8.02 -3.80 4.53
CA PHE A 182 -7.09 -3.57 3.44
C PHE A 182 -5.62 -3.71 3.86
N SER A 183 -5.28 -3.35 5.09
CA SER A 183 -3.96 -3.59 5.67
C SER A 183 -3.65 -5.08 5.83
N THR A 184 -4.63 -5.86 6.28
CA THR A 184 -4.50 -7.32 6.40
C THR A 184 -4.48 -7.98 5.02
N TRP A 185 -5.35 -7.53 4.12
CA TRP A 185 -5.47 -8.03 2.77
C TRP A 185 -4.13 -7.99 2.01
N HIS A 186 -3.45 -6.84 1.94
CA HIS A 186 -2.24 -6.75 1.14
C HIS A 186 -1.11 -7.67 1.63
N SER A 187 -1.03 -7.91 2.94
CA SER A 187 -0.04 -8.81 3.53
C SER A 187 -0.34 -10.27 3.19
N LEU A 188 -1.60 -10.70 3.34
CA LEU A 188 -2.04 -12.07 3.03
C LEU A 188 -2.19 -12.32 1.53
N TRP A 189 -2.53 -11.30 0.74
CA TRP A 189 -2.51 -11.35 -0.72
C TRP A 189 -1.13 -11.74 -1.24
N PHE A 190 -0.09 -11.19 -0.65
CA PHE A 190 1.29 -11.55 -1.02
C PHE A 190 1.58 -13.03 -0.75
N VAL A 191 1.07 -13.57 0.34
CA VAL A 191 1.23 -14.98 0.73
C VAL A 191 0.41 -15.91 -0.17
N ARG A 192 -0.90 -15.62 -0.31
CA ARG A 192 -1.86 -16.50 -1.00
C ARG A 192 -1.83 -16.34 -2.52
N GLU A 193 -1.96 -15.10 -3.01
CA GLU A 193 -2.19 -14.85 -4.44
C GLU A 193 -0.87 -14.73 -5.22
N LEU A 194 0.15 -14.12 -4.63
CA LEU A 194 1.41 -13.91 -5.33
C LEU A 194 2.38 -15.08 -5.14
N ALA A 195 2.59 -15.52 -3.90
CA ALA A 195 3.49 -16.61 -3.56
C ALA A 195 2.83 -18.00 -3.67
N GLU A 196 1.51 -18.09 -3.78
CA GLU A 196 0.72 -19.33 -3.82
C GLU A 196 1.07 -20.28 -2.68
N SER A 197 1.25 -19.72 -1.49
CA SER A 197 1.59 -20.49 -0.29
C SER A 197 0.34 -21.11 0.33
N PRO A 198 0.37 -22.39 0.72
CA PRO A 198 -0.77 -23.07 1.35
C PRO A 198 -1.03 -22.65 2.81
N LEU A 199 -0.25 -21.72 3.37
CA LEU A 199 -0.34 -21.34 4.78
C LEU A 199 -1.73 -20.83 5.23
N VAL A 200 -2.52 -20.32 4.30
CA VAL A 200 -3.86 -19.77 4.59
C VAL A 200 -4.95 -20.85 4.56
N ASN A 201 -4.67 -22.01 3.97
CA ASN A 201 -5.69 -23.03 3.68
C ASN A 201 -6.39 -23.61 4.93
N ASP A 202 -5.70 -23.62 6.06
CA ASP A 202 -6.25 -24.15 7.32
C ASP A 202 -7.19 -23.17 8.07
N TYR A 203 -7.46 -21.99 7.46
CA TYR A 203 -8.22 -20.89 8.04
C TYR A 203 -9.45 -20.53 7.19
N PRO A 204 -10.57 -21.27 7.31
CA PRO A 204 -11.69 -21.18 6.36
C PRO A 204 -12.40 -19.82 6.36
N ARG A 205 -12.55 -19.16 7.51
CA ARG A 205 -13.15 -17.81 7.55
C ARG A 205 -12.22 -16.78 6.89
N THR A 206 -10.94 -16.88 7.14
CA THR A 206 -9.92 -16.05 6.50
C THR A 206 -9.89 -16.24 4.99
N MET A 207 -9.99 -17.49 4.51
CA MET A 207 -10.11 -17.80 3.09
C MET A 207 -11.33 -17.13 2.45
N ALA A 208 -12.51 -17.32 3.07
CA ALA A 208 -13.76 -16.72 2.59
C ALA A 208 -13.71 -15.17 2.62
N TRP A 209 -13.09 -14.59 3.65
CA TRP A 209 -12.85 -13.15 3.73
C TRP A 209 -11.90 -12.66 2.63
N MET A 210 -10.81 -13.39 2.38
CA MET A 210 -9.89 -13.04 1.29
C MET A 210 -10.59 -13.07 -0.08
N ASP A 211 -11.51 -14.00 -0.30
CA ASP A 211 -12.30 -14.05 -1.54
C ASP A 211 -13.23 -12.84 -1.66
N ARG A 212 -13.86 -12.39 -0.55
CA ARG A 212 -14.64 -11.13 -0.52
C ARG A 212 -13.76 -9.91 -0.82
N MET A 213 -12.57 -9.82 -0.22
CA MET A 213 -11.63 -8.73 -0.48
C MET A 213 -11.17 -8.71 -1.95
N LYS A 214 -10.92 -9.90 -2.53
CA LYS A 214 -10.55 -10.05 -3.94
C LYS A 214 -11.68 -9.61 -4.89
N ALA A 215 -12.93 -9.88 -4.51
CA ALA A 215 -14.10 -9.53 -5.32
C ALA A 215 -14.31 -8.01 -5.49
N PHE A 216 -13.73 -7.15 -4.63
CA PHE A 216 -13.75 -5.71 -4.86
C PHE A 216 -13.00 -5.30 -6.13
N GLY A 217 -12.04 -6.10 -6.59
CA GLY A 217 -11.21 -5.77 -7.74
C GLY A 217 -10.34 -4.54 -7.49
N GLU A 218 -10.13 -3.76 -8.55
CA GLU A 218 -9.22 -2.60 -8.54
C GLU A 218 -9.91 -1.31 -9.04
N GLY A 219 -11.25 -1.30 -9.12
CA GLY A 219 -12.02 -0.19 -9.69
C GLY A 219 -11.86 -0.11 -11.21
N HIS A 220 -11.78 1.13 -11.74
CA HIS A 220 -11.73 1.37 -13.17
C HIS A 220 -10.44 2.07 -13.59
N PRO A 221 -9.29 1.34 -13.65
CA PRO A 221 -8.01 1.92 -14.06
C PRO A 221 -8.00 2.26 -15.54
N GLN A 222 -7.46 3.42 -15.89
CA GLN A 222 -7.13 3.80 -17.26
C GLN A 222 -5.63 4.11 -17.33
N PRO A 223 -4.89 3.64 -18.35
CA PRO A 223 -3.47 3.87 -18.44
C PRO A 223 -3.16 5.36 -18.67
N LEU A 224 -2.10 5.84 -18.03
CA LEU A 224 -1.55 7.17 -18.21
C LEU A 224 -0.01 7.07 -18.24
N SER A 225 0.65 7.89 -19.07
CA SER A 225 2.10 7.95 -19.05
C SER A 225 2.62 8.81 -17.88
N ALA A 226 3.87 8.57 -17.48
CA ALA A 226 4.50 9.36 -16.41
C ALA A 226 4.72 10.83 -16.83
N GLU A 227 4.96 11.08 -18.12
CA GLU A 227 5.08 12.42 -18.70
C GLU A 227 3.76 13.17 -18.63
N GLN A 228 2.65 12.52 -19.01
CA GLN A 228 1.31 13.10 -18.91
C GLN A 228 0.93 13.41 -17.45
N ALA A 229 1.28 12.54 -16.51
CA ALA A 229 1.06 12.79 -15.09
C ALA A 229 1.84 14.03 -14.61
N LEU A 230 3.10 14.18 -15.02
CA LEU A 230 3.93 15.35 -14.70
C LEU A 230 3.34 16.64 -15.31
N ASP A 231 2.87 16.58 -16.55
CA ASP A 231 2.24 17.73 -17.21
C ASP A 231 0.92 18.14 -16.54
N ILE A 232 0.13 17.17 -16.10
CA ILE A 232 -1.08 17.43 -15.28
C ILE A 232 -0.71 18.19 -14.00
N ALA A 233 0.34 17.77 -13.28
CA ALA A 233 0.78 18.46 -12.07
C ALA A 233 1.26 19.90 -12.35
N ARG A 234 2.03 20.11 -13.42
CA ARG A 234 2.55 21.43 -13.81
C ARG A 234 1.46 22.42 -14.20
N ASN A 235 0.40 21.93 -14.83
CA ASN A 235 -0.70 22.75 -15.32
C ASN A 235 -1.85 22.92 -14.33
N ALA A 236 -1.85 22.21 -13.21
CA ALA A 236 -2.88 22.30 -12.18
C ALA A 236 -2.49 23.30 -11.08
N THR A 237 -3.49 23.88 -10.44
CA THR A 237 -3.30 24.69 -9.23
C THR A 237 -3.42 23.78 -8.01
N PRO A 238 -2.45 23.81 -7.07
CA PRO A 238 -2.57 23.08 -5.80
C PRO A 238 -3.80 23.56 -5.03
N ARG A 239 -4.41 22.67 -4.27
CA ARG A 239 -5.52 23.05 -3.38
C ARG A 239 -5.05 24.01 -2.31
N ALA A 240 -5.95 24.88 -1.86
CA ALA A 240 -5.67 25.79 -0.77
C ALA A 240 -5.32 25.02 0.52
N ILE A 241 -4.43 25.59 1.32
CA ILE A 241 -4.12 25.05 2.66
C ILE A 241 -5.39 25.13 3.50
N PRO A 242 -5.86 24.01 4.09
CA PRO A 242 -7.03 24.03 4.96
C PRO A 242 -6.85 25.03 6.14
N PRO A 243 -7.92 25.75 6.51
CA PRO A 243 -7.83 26.80 7.54
C PRO A 243 -7.21 26.36 8.85
N GLU A 244 -7.43 25.11 9.27
CA GLU A 244 -6.88 24.51 10.49
C GLU A 244 -5.35 24.43 10.50
N PHE A 245 -4.70 24.42 9.33
CA PHE A 245 -3.24 24.39 9.20
C PHE A 245 -2.62 25.78 8.96
N THR A 246 -3.41 26.82 8.76
CA THR A 246 -2.88 28.16 8.45
C THR A 246 -2.15 28.80 9.64
N HIS A 247 -2.40 28.32 10.86
CA HIS A 247 -1.75 28.77 12.09
C HIS A 247 -0.49 27.98 12.46
N ASP A 248 -0.11 26.97 11.65
CA ASP A 248 1.15 26.26 11.87
C ASP A 248 2.32 27.26 11.78
N PRO A 249 3.23 27.29 12.77
CA PRO A 249 4.34 28.23 12.80
C PRO A 249 5.34 28.05 11.65
N MET A 250 5.26 26.98 10.89
CA MET A 250 6.10 26.70 9.73
C MET A 250 5.50 27.23 8.42
N VAL A 251 4.20 27.60 8.41
CA VAL A 251 3.56 28.16 7.21
C VAL A 251 4.24 29.47 6.81
N GLY A 252 4.60 29.59 5.54
CA GLY A 252 5.30 30.75 4.98
C GLY A 252 6.81 30.78 5.23
N LYS A 253 7.38 29.78 5.92
CA LYS A 253 8.85 29.67 6.11
C LYS A 253 9.44 28.74 5.04
N ALA A 254 10.69 29.01 4.66
CA ALA A 254 11.47 28.06 3.90
C ALA A 254 11.79 26.84 4.77
N VAL A 255 11.38 25.65 4.32
CA VAL A 255 11.60 24.39 5.02
C VAL A 255 12.18 23.36 4.07
N THR A 256 12.99 22.45 4.60
CA THR A 256 13.42 21.26 3.88
C THR A 256 12.52 20.09 4.27
N ILE A 257 11.88 19.48 3.29
CA ILE A 257 11.09 18.28 3.50
C ILE A 257 11.94 17.09 3.04
N ALA A 258 12.19 16.16 3.95
CA ALA A 258 12.85 14.91 3.66
C ALA A 258 12.01 13.73 4.16
N PRO A 259 12.02 12.58 3.45
CA PRO A 259 11.40 11.38 3.98
C PRO A 259 12.05 10.99 5.31
N SER A 260 11.25 10.66 6.31
CA SER A 260 11.75 9.94 7.48
C SER A 260 12.02 8.50 7.09
N ASP A 261 13.25 8.06 7.18
CA ASP A 261 13.68 6.70 6.86
C ASP A 261 13.08 5.64 7.82
#